data_d6be288675be0169ee5348c1f7126cdb
#
_entry.id   d6be288675be0169ee5348c1f7126cdb
#
_cell.length_a   1.000
_cell.length_b   1.000
_cell.length_c   1.000
_cell.angle_alpha   90.00
_cell.angle_beta   90.00
_cell.angle_gamma   90.00
#
_symmetry.space_group_name_H-M   'P 1'
#
loop_
_entity.id
_entity.type
_entity.pdbx_description
1 polymer ?
#
loop_
_entity_poly.entity_id
_entity_poly.type
_entity_poly.pdbx_seq_one_letter_code
_entity_poly.pdbx_strand_id
1 'polypeptide(L)'
;MALFKLGSVVATPGALQFCEQHKINPLLLLGRHMAGDWGDLSPHDVAANAHAIQHELRVFSSYKFGDDKVWVITEADRSSTCILLPDEY
;
A
#
# COMPACT_ATOMS: atom_id res chain seq x y z
N MET A 1 15.97 0.39 0.85
CA MET A 1 15.99 -1.08 0.68
C MET A 1 14.60 -1.64 0.83
N ALA A 2 14.18 -2.50 -0.09
CA ALA A 2 12.85 -3.09 -0.04
C ALA A 2 12.81 -4.22 1.00
N LEU A 3 11.76 -4.24 1.81
CA LEU A 3 11.56 -5.26 2.84
C LEU A 3 10.91 -6.53 2.26
N PHE A 4 10.30 -6.42 1.09
CA PHE A 4 9.60 -7.52 0.42
C PHE A 4 9.43 -7.19 -1.05
N LYS A 5 9.03 -8.18 -1.84
CA LYS A 5 8.79 -7.98 -3.28
C LYS A 5 7.36 -7.55 -3.52
N LEU A 6 7.16 -6.71 -4.54
CA LEU A 6 5.83 -6.24 -4.92
C LEU A 6 5.11 -7.16 -5.91
N GLY A 7 5.86 -7.93 -6.69
CA GLY A 7 5.28 -8.70 -7.78
C GLY A 7 4.75 -7.78 -8.88
N SER A 8 3.67 -8.17 -9.52
CA SER A 8 2.99 -7.35 -10.52
C SER A 8 2.26 -6.20 -9.83
N VAL A 9 2.51 -4.98 -10.29
CA VAL A 9 1.87 -3.79 -9.71
C VAL A 9 0.67 -3.42 -10.56
N VAL A 10 -0.49 -3.27 -9.89
CA VAL A 10 -1.73 -2.84 -10.53
C VAL A 10 -2.34 -1.70 -9.71
N ALA A 11 -3.17 -0.90 -10.35
CA ALA A 11 -3.88 0.19 -9.69
C ALA A 11 -5.28 0.26 -10.25
N THR A 12 -6.27 0.52 -9.38
CA THR A 12 -7.64 0.71 -9.83
C THR A 12 -7.77 2.05 -10.53
N PRO A 13 -8.76 2.21 -11.43
CA PRO A 13 -9.03 3.52 -12.04
C PRO A 13 -9.27 4.60 -11.00
N GLY A 14 -9.97 4.28 -9.91
CA GLY A 14 -10.20 5.22 -8.81
C GLY A 14 -8.92 5.67 -8.14
N ALA A 15 -7.99 4.74 -7.91
CA ALA A 15 -6.70 5.06 -7.31
C ALA A 15 -5.86 5.94 -8.23
N LEU A 16 -5.87 5.66 -9.53
CA LEU A 16 -5.15 6.48 -10.51
C LEU A 16 -5.71 7.91 -10.54
N GLN A 17 -7.03 8.04 -10.54
CA GLN A 17 -7.69 9.34 -10.50
C GLN A 17 -7.36 10.09 -9.20
N PHE A 18 -7.35 9.39 -8.07
CA PHE A 18 -6.97 9.94 -6.78
C PHE A 18 -5.56 10.52 -6.83
N CYS A 19 -4.61 9.75 -7.36
CA CYS A 19 -3.22 10.20 -7.47
C CYS A 19 -3.12 11.44 -8.38
N GLU A 20 -3.86 11.47 -9.47
CA GLU A 20 -3.88 12.61 -10.38
C GLU A 20 -4.45 13.86 -9.69
N GLN A 21 -5.58 13.72 -8.97
CA GLN A 21 -6.22 14.84 -8.27
C GLN A 21 -5.33 15.42 -7.18
N HIS A 22 -4.61 14.57 -6.47
CA HIS A 22 -3.73 15.00 -5.37
C HIS A 22 -2.30 15.25 -5.84
N LYS A 23 -2.03 15.13 -7.15
CA LYS A 23 -0.70 15.34 -7.75
C LYS A 23 0.36 14.46 -7.10
N ILE A 24 0.03 13.17 -6.91
CA ILE A 24 0.88 12.18 -6.30
C ILE A 24 1.39 11.23 -7.38
N ASN A 25 2.69 10.97 -7.40
CA ASN A 25 3.25 9.92 -8.23
C ASN A 25 3.01 8.57 -7.54
N PRO A 26 2.28 7.61 -8.16
CA PRO A 26 2.06 6.29 -7.56
C PRO A 26 3.34 5.56 -7.16
N LEU A 27 4.44 5.80 -7.88
CA LEU A 27 5.73 5.19 -7.54
C LEU A 27 6.22 5.64 -6.17
N LEU A 28 5.87 6.84 -5.73
CA LEU A 28 6.22 7.33 -4.41
C LEU A 28 5.52 6.50 -3.32
N LEU A 29 4.25 6.17 -3.55
CA LEU A 29 3.49 5.34 -2.62
C LEU A 29 4.09 3.93 -2.52
N LEU A 30 4.47 3.37 -3.66
CA LEU A 30 5.10 2.04 -3.70
C LEU A 30 6.45 2.04 -2.99
N GLY A 31 7.24 3.10 -3.16
CA GLY A 31 8.52 3.26 -2.47
C GLY A 31 8.36 3.31 -0.96
N ARG A 32 7.37 4.06 -0.47
CA ARG A 32 7.06 4.12 0.96
C ARG A 32 6.64 2.76 1.48
N HIS A 33 5.74 2.09 0.76
CA HIS A 33 5.22 0.78 1.12
C HIS A 33 6.34 -0.26 1.26
N MET A 34 7.23 -0.35 0.27
CA MET A 34 8.36 -1.28 0.29
C MET A 34 9.36 -0.98 1.41
N ALA A 35 9.48 0.26 1.81
CA ALA A 35 10.46 0.68 2.82
C ALA A 35 9.94 0.54 4.25
N GLY A 36 8.67 0.14 4.42
CA GLY A 36 8.09 0.00 5.75
C GLY A 36 7.43 1.26 6.27
N ASP A 37 7.20 2.25 5.41
CA ASP A 37 6.42 3.44 5.75
C ASP A 37 4.97 3.15 5.44
N TRP A 38 4.24 2.66 6.42
CA TRP A 38 2.86 2.18 6.26
C TRP A 38 1.81 3.29 6.24
N GLY A 39 2.23 4.55 6.44
CA GLY A 39 1.32 5.67 6.49
C GLY A 39 0.52 5.71 7.80
N ASP A 40 -0.78 5.90 7.69
CA ASP A 40 -1.67 6.14 8.83
C ASP A 40 -2.33 4.86 9.34
N LEU A 41 -1.52 3.90 9.73
CA LEU A 41 -2.02 2.66 10.32
C LEU A 41 -2.06 2.74 11.85
N SER A 42 -3.00 1.99 12.44
CA SER A 42 -3.03 1.80 13.88
C SER A 42 -1.80 0.99 14.33
N PRO A 43 -1.40 1.09 15.62
CA PRO A 43 -0.31 0.25 16.13
C PRO A 43 -0.55 -1.25 15.92
N HIS A 44 -1.80 -1.69 15.98
CA HIS A 44 -2.18 -3.09 15.73
C HIS A 44 -1.84 -3.49 14.29
N ASP A 45 -2.20 -2.65 13.32
CA ASP A 45 -1.93 -2.92 11.90
C ASP A 45 -0.44 -2.83 11.58
N VAL A 46 0.30 -1.93 12.22
CA VAL A 46 1.76 -1.85 12.08
C VAL A 46 2.40 -3.14 12.55
N ALA A 47 1.97 -3.66 13.70
CA ALA A 47 2.47 -4.94 14.24
C ALA A 47 2.11 -6.10 13.32
N ALA A 48 0.91 -6.08 12.74
CA ALA A 48 0.48 -7.10 11.77
C ALA A 48 1.37 -7.10 10.54
N ASN A 49 1.78 -5.93 10.03
CA ASN A 49 2.70 -5.83 8.90
C ASN A 49 4.08 -6.40 9.23
N ALA A 50 4.60 -6.12 10.41
CA ALA A 50 5.89 -6.67 10.85
C ALA A 50 5.84 -8.20 10.86
N HIS A 51 4.76 -8.77 11.36
CA HIS A 51 4.53 -10.21 11.36
C HIS A 51 4.40 -10.74 9.92
N ALA A 52 3.68 -10.01 9.07
CA ALA A 52 3.42 -10.40 7.68
C ALA A 52 4.72 -10.49 6.86
N ILE A 53 5.68 -9.60 7.11
CA ILE A 53 6.96 -9.63 6.40
C ILE A 53 7.74 -10.91 6.76
N GLN A 54 7.71 -11.31 8.03
CA GLN A 54 8.44 -12.49 8.49
C GLN A 54 7.76 -13.81 8.09
N HIS A 55 6.43 -13.80 7.94
CA HIS A 55 5.65 -15.02 7.74
C HIS A 55 4.94 -15.08 6.38
N GLU A 56 5.30 -14.18 5.46
CA GLU A 56 4.74 -14.12 4.10
C GLU A 56 3.21 -14.06 4.12
N LEU A 57 2.70 -13.07 4.83
CA LEU A 57 1.28 -12.74 4.84
C LEU A 57 1.07 -11.43 4.09
N ARG A 58 -0.20 -11.03 3.92
CA ARG A 58 -0.56 -9.80 3.21
C ARG A 58 -0.02 -8.58 3.94
N VAL A 59 0.58 -7.64 3.17
CA VAL A 59 1.11 -6.37 3.70
C VAL A 59 0.21 -5.24 3.26
N PHE A 60 -0.09 -4.32 4.16
CA PHE A 60 -1.08 -3.27 3.97
C PHE A 60 -0.52 -1.91 4.37
N SER A 61 -0.73 -0.90 3.52
CA SER A 61 -0.44 0.51 3.83
C SER A 61 -1.66 1.37 3.57
N SER A 62 -1.82 2.43 4.36
CA SER A 62 -2.88 3.41 4.20
C SER A 62 -2.29 4.82 4.25
N TYR A 63 -2.41 5.57 3.16
CA TYR A 63 -1.85 6.92 3.06
C TYR A 63 -2.97 7.94 2.97
N LYS A 64 -2.95 8.89 3.88
CA LYS A 64 -3.97 9.92 3.97
C LYS A 64 -3.51 11.19 3.24
N PHE A 65 -4.39 11.74 2.40
CA PHE A 65 -4.17 12.99 1.69
C PHE A 65 -5.43 13.84 1.84
N GLY A 66 -5.35 14.89 2.65
CA GLY A 66 -6.53 15.66 3.01
C GLY A 66 -7.49 14.79 3.83
N ASP A 67 -8.74 14.71 3.39
CA ASP A 67 -9.76 13.89 4.04
C ASP A 67 -9.89 12.50 3.41
N ASP A 68 -9.11 12.22 2.37
CA ASP A 68 -9.20 10.97 1.61
C ASP A 68 -8.00 10.07 1.88
N LYS A 69 -8.17 8.78 1.60
CA LYS A 69 -7.13 7.77 1.78
C LYS A 69 -6.97 6.94 0.52
N VAL A 70 -5.75 6.46 0.31
CA VAL A 70 -5.44 5.47 -0.70
C VAL A 70 -4.69 4.33 -0.03
N TRP A 71 -5.02 3.09 -0.42
CA TRP A 71 -4.43 1.90 0.16
C TRP A 71 -3.46 1.25 -0.82
N VAL A 72 -2.45 0.58 -0.27
CA VAL A 72 -1.54 -0.27 -1.03
C VAL A 72 -1.50 -1.63 -0.34
N ILE A 73 -1.84 -2.69 -1.08
CA ILE A 73 -1.91 -4.04 -0.53
C ILE A 73 -1.06 -4.97 -1.38
N THR A 74 -0.12 -5.68 -0.74
CA THR A 74 0.68 -6.73 -1.38
C THR A 74 0.15 -8.08 -0.92
N GLU A 75 -0.13 -8.98 -1.88
CA GLU A 75 -0.65 -10.30 -1.58
C GLU A 75 0.37 -11.16 -0.83
N ALA A 76 -0.15 -12.15 -0.09
CA ALA A 76 0.65 -12.99 0.78
C ALA A 76 1.80 -13.69 0.05
N ASP A 77 1.54 -14.18 -1.16
CA ASP A 77 2.53 -14.88 -1.97
C ASP A 77 3.46 -13.94 -2.74
N ARG A 78 3.31 -12.63 -2.56
CA ARG A 78 4.08 -11.59 -3.27
C ARG A 78 3.87 -11.62 -4.78
N SER A 79 2.73 -12.14 -5.23
CA SER A 79 2.43 -12.20 -6.67
C SER A 79 2.02 -10.85 -7.24
N SER A 80 1.39 -9.99 -6.43
CA SER A 80 0.92 -8.69 -6.90
C SER A 80 0.78 -7.69 -5.76
N THR A 81 0.86 -6.42 -6.14
CA THR A 81 0.58 -5.28 -5.26
C THR A 81 -0.45 -4.40 -5.96
N CYS A 82 -1.50 -4.04 -5.24
CA CYS A 82 -2.58 -3.21 -5.78
C CYS A 82 -2.66 -1.89 -5.03
N ILE A 83 -2.77 -0.81 -5.79
CA ILE A 83 -3.11 0.52 -5.26
C ILE A 83 -4.60 0.71 -5.50
N LEU A 84 -5.36 0.96 -4.44
CA LEU A 84 -6.82 1.05 -4.53
C LEU A 84 -7.37 2.02 -3.48
N LEU A 85 -8.61 2.43 -3.67
CA LEU A 85 -9.32 3.23 -2.67
C LEU A 85 -10.01 2.28 -1.67
N PRO A 86 -10.22 2.72 -0.42
CA PRO A 86 -10.85 1.87 0.60
C PRO A 86 -12.21 1.30 0.18
N ASP A 87 -13.01 2.08 -0.55
CA ASP A 87 -14.34 1.64 -0.98
C ASP A 87 -14.30 0.70 -2.19
N GLU A 88 -13.13 0.49 -2.76
CA GLU A 88 -12.94 -0.46 -3.86
C GLU A 88 -12.47 -1.84 -3.38
N TYR A 89 -12.23 -1.96 -2.10
CA TYR A 89 -11.70 -3.21 -1.53
C TYR A 89 -12.77 -4.34 -1.50
#